data_a1aeb45fe5b095eb2414317c44b9cd65
#
_entry.id   a1aeb45fe5b095eb2414317c44b9cd65
#
_cell.length_a   1.000
_cell.length_b   1.000
_cell.length_c   1.000
_cell.angle_alpha   90.00
_cell.angle_beta   90.00
_cell.angle_gamma   90.00
#
_symmetry.space_group_name_H-M   'P 1'
#
loop_
_entity.id
_entity.type
_entity.pdbx_description
1 polymer ?
#
loop_
_entity_poly.entity_id
_entity_poly.type
_entity_poly.pdbx_seq_one_letter_code
_entity_poly.pdbx_strand_id
1 'polypeptide(L)'
;MQPLDPEKKPAVHTTPLNHIGLWIDDLPAAVDWLTRQGVRFAPGGIRKGAAGFDICFVHPKGSDELPIGGEGVLIELVQAPPEVVKAFAALASQAA
;
A
#
# COMPACT_ATOMS: atom_id res chain seq x y z
N MET A 1 -23.95 7.42 -16.19
CA MET A 1 -23.16 6.47 -15.41
C MET A 1 -24.04 5.37 -14.85
N GLN A 2 -23.60 4.14 -14.96
CA GLN A 2 -24.34 3.02 -14.44
C GLN A 2 -24.18 2.95 -12.93
N PRO A 3 -25.25 2.97 -12.15
CA PRO A 3 -25.11 2.80 -10.71
C PRO A 3 -24.64 1.36 -10.38
N LEU A 4 -24.01 1.22 -9.25
CA LEU A 4 -23.61 -0.10 -8.79
C LEU A 4 -24.86 -0.95 -8.55
N ASP A 5 -24.77 -2.21 -8.95
CA ASP A 5 -25.82 -3.16 -8.69
C ASP A 5 -25.92 -3.39 -7.18
N PRO A 6 -27.07 -3.08 -6.56
CA PRO A 6 -27.21 -3.22 -5.11
C PRO A 6 -27.11 -4.67 -4.64
N GLU A 7 -27.27 -5.65 -5.54
CA GLU A 7 -27.14 -7.06 -5.20
C GLU A 7 -25.69 -7.51 -5.19
N LYS A 8 -24.80 -6.73 -5.78
CA LYS A 8 -23.37 -7.05 -5.83
C LYS A 8 -22.62 -6.13 -4.88
N LYS A 9 -22.09 -6.69 -3.81
CA LYS A 9 -21.20 -5.93 -2.95
C LYS A 9 -19.86 -5.84 -3.64
N PRO A 10 -19.33 -4.63 -3.89
CA PRO A 10 -18.01 -4.53 -4.49
C PRO A 10 -16.95 -5.10 -3.54
N ALA A 11 -16.05 -5.88 -4.08
CA ALA A 11 -14.87 -6.29 -3.32
C ALA A 11 -13.96 -5.07 -3.15
N VAL A 12 -13.20 -5.04 -2.06
CA VAL A 12 -12.33 -3.91 -1.76
C VAL A 12 -11.40 -3.59 -2.93
N HIS A 13 -10.83 -4.61 -3.55
CA HIS A 13 -9.88 -4.44 -4.65
C HIS A 13 -10.53 -3.94 -5.95
N THR A 14 -11.85 -3.96 -6.07
CA THR A 14 -12.55 -3.49 -7.26
C THR A 14 -13.17 -2.12 -7.07
N THR A 15 -13.08 -1.55 -5.88
CA THR A 15 -13.65 -0.23 -5.59
C THR A 15 -12.54 0.81 -5.66
N PRO A 16 -12.51 1.66 -6.71
CA PRO A 16 -11.38 2.57 -6.91
C PRO A 16 -11.09 3.48 -5.73
N LEU A 17 -12.12 3.89 -5.00
CA LEU A 17 -11.96 4.79 -3.85
C LEU A 17 -11.38 4.10 -2.62
N ASN A 18 -11.31 2.77 -2.63
CA ASN A 18 -10.81 1.99 -1.49
C ASN A 18 -9.44 1.39 -1.73
N HIS A 19 -8.75 1.83 -2.78
CA HIS A 19 -7.46 1.26 -3.13
C HIS A 19 -6.54 2.38 -3.61
N ILE A 20 -5.38 2.50 -2.98
CA ILE A 20 -4.31 3.41 -3.42
C ILE A 20 -3.00 2.65 -3.46
N GLY A 21 -2.11 3.06 -4.35
CA GLY A 21 -0.78 2.49 -4.47
C GLY A 21 0.28 3.55 -4.22
N LEU A 22 1.33 3.20 -3.48
CA LEU A 22 2.41 4.11 -3.15
C LEU A 22 3.76 3.49 -3.52
N TRP A 23 4.61 4.27 -4.19
CA TRP A 23 6.00 3.88 -4.41
C TRP A 23 6.78 3.98 -3.10
N ILE A 24 7.53 2.93 -2.80
CA ILE A 24 8.40 2.89 -1.60
C ILE A 24 9.83 2.61 -2.06
N ASP A 25 10.78 3.36 -1.57
CA ASP A 25 12.18 3.24 -1.98
C ASP A 25 12.87 1.98 -1.45
N ASP A 26 12.50 1.52 -0.25
CA ASP A 26 13.05 0.31 0.36
C ASP A 26 11.90 -0.40 1.07
N LEU A 27 11.24 -1.28 0.35
CA LEU A 27 10.03 -1.93 0.85
C LEU A 27 10.26 -2.78 2.11
N PRO A 28 11.29 -3.65 2.17
CA PRO A 28 11.51 -4.43 3.39
C PRO A 28 11.77 -3.57 4.61
N ALA A 29 12.55 -2.52 4.49
CA ALA A 29 12.82 -1.61 5.60
C ALA A 29 11.56 -0.85 6.01
N ALA A 30 10.75 -0.41 5.06
CA ALA A 30 9.51 0.30 5.34
C ALA A 30 8.51 -0.59 6.06
N VAL A 31 8.34 -1.84 5.61
CA VAL A 31 7.43 -2.79 6.25
C VAL A 31 7.86 -3.05 7.69
N ASP A 32 9.14 -3.27 7.91
CA ASP A 32 9.67 -3.52 9.25
C ASP A 32 9.43 -2.31 10.17
N TRP A 33 9.75 -1.12 9.70
CA TRP A 33 9.57 0.10 10.47
C TRP A 33 8.11 0.36 10.80
N LEU A 34 7.24 0.22 9.81
CA LEU A 34 5.81 0.47 10.00
C LEU A 34 5.18 -0.57 10.94
N THR A 35 5.62 -1.81 10.87
CA THR A 35 5.15 -2.84 11.81
C THR A 35 5.51 -2.47 13.24
N ARG A 36 6.70 -1.94 13.46
CA ARG A 36 7.11 -1.47 14.80
C ARG A 36 6.26 -0.28 15.27
N GLN A 37 5.72 0.50 14.35
CA GLN A 37 4.83 1.61 14.70
C GLN A 37 3.38 1.17 14.93
N GLY A 38 3.07 -0.10 14.77
CA GLY A 38 1.73 -0.62 15.01
C GLY A 38 0.87 -0.76 13.76
N VAL A 39 1.45 -0.68 12.58
CA VAL A 39 0.72 -0.84 11.31
C VAL A 39 0.47 -2.31 11.04
N ARG A 40 -0.78 -2.65 10.74
CA ARG A 40 -1.18 -4.00 10.39
C ARG A 40 -1.10 -4.21 8.90
N PHE A 41 -0.37 -5.24 8.48
CA PHE A 41 -0.30 -5.63 7.07
C PHE A 41 -1.22 -6.82 6.81
N ALA A 42 -1.70 -6.91 5.57
CA ALA A 42 -2.52 -8.04 5.15
C ALA A 42 -1.67 -9.32 5.12
N PRO A 43 -2.31 -10.50 5.26
CA PRO A 43 -1.59 -11.77 5.16
C PRO A 43 -0.85 -11.91 3.83
N GLY A 44 0.28 -12.59 3.85
CA GLY A 44 1.10 -12.82 2.67
C GLY A 44 2.40 -12.04 2.63
N GLY A 45 2.50 -10.96 3.41
CA GLY A 45 3.73 -10.16 3.49
C GLY A 45 4.16 -9.58 2.15
N ILE A 46 5.48 -9.41 1.98
CA ILE A 46 6.03 -8.91 0.72
C ILE A 46 6.00 -10.02 -0.32
N ARG A 47 5.47 -9.71 -1.49
CA ARG A 47 5.36 -10.67 -2.59
C ARG A 47 5.44 -9.96 -3.93
N LYS A 48 5.62 -10.74 -5.00
CA LYS A 48 5.68 -10.19 -6.36
C LYS A 48 4.29 -9.79 -6.82
N GLY A 49 4.12 -8.55 -7.21
CA GLY A 49 2.86 -8.06 -7.75
C GLY A 49 2.69 -8.34 -9.23
N ALA A 50 1.52 -7.98 -9.78
CA ALA A 50 1.16 -8.25 -11.17
C ALA A 50 2.10 -7.56 -12.15
N ALA A 51 2.63 -6.39 -11.80
CA ALA A 51 3.54 -5.64 -12.66
C ALA A 51 5.01 -6.07 -12.50
N GLY A 52 5.30 -7.09 -11.69
CA GLY A 52 6.66 -7.58 -11.49
C GLY A 52 7.43 -6.93 -10.36
N PHE A 53 6.86 -5.94 -9.70
CA PHE A 53 7.48 -5.30 -8.54
C PHE A 53 7.05 -5.99 -7.25
N ASP A 54 7.91 -5.93 -6.22
CA ASP A 54 7.53 -6.41 -4.90
C ASP A 54 6.49 -5.49 -4.29
N ILE A 55 5.49 -6.07 -3.65
CA ILE A 55 4.40 -5.34 -3.04
C ILE A 55 4.08 -5.87 -1.66
N CYS A 56 3.42 -5.05 -0.86
CA CYS A 56 2.86 -5.44 0.44
C CYS A 56 1.62 -4.58 0.69
N PHE A 57 0.57 -5.19 1.24
CA PHE A 57 -0.68 -4.47 1.49
C PHE A 57 -0.83 -4.13 2.96
N VAL A 58 -1.15 -2.88 3.25
CA VAL A 58 -1.61 -2.47 4.58
C VAL A 58 -3.08 -2.90 4.70
N HIS A 59 -3.41 -3.59 5.79
CA HIS A 59 -4.78 -4.04 6.01
C HIS A 59 -5.70 -2.83 6.20
N PRO A 60 -6.91 -2.84 5.65
CA PRO A 60 -7.84 -1.71 5.82
C PRO A 60 -8.24 -1.45 7.27
N LYS A 61 -8.13 -2.45 8.13
CA LYS A 61 -8.48 -2.32 9.55
C LYS A 61 -7.33 -2.74 10.43
N GLY A 62 -7.11 -1.98 11.50
CA GLY A 62 -6.17 -2.39 12.52
C GLY A 62 -6.70 -3.52 13.38
N SER A 63 -5.85 -4.04 14.25
CA SER A 63 -6.21 -5.05 15.24
C SER A 63 -5.78 -4.55 16.63
N ASP A 64 -6.09 -5.35 17.67
CA ASP A 64 -5.69 -4.97 19.03
C ASP A 64 -4.17 -4.89 19.17
N GLU A 65 -3.44 -5.79 18.50
CA GLU A 65 -1.98 -5.83 18.56
C GLU A 65 -1.34 -4.82 17.61
N LEU A 66 -1.94 -4.60 16.46
CA LEU A 66 -1.46 -3.68 15.42
C LEU A 66 -2.61 -2.75 15.07
N PRO A 67 -2.79 -1.67 15.83
CA PRO A 67 -4.02 -0.87 15.73
C PRO A 67 -4.10 0.04 14.50
N ILE A 68 -3.01 0.24 13.77
CA ILE A 68 -3.00 1.14 12.63
C ILE A 68 -3.28 0.36 11.36
N GLY A 69 -4.34 0.73 10.68
CA GLY A 69 -4.70 0.18 9.38
C GLY A 69 -5.00 1.29 8.39
N GLY A 70 -5.57 0.92 7.26
CA GLY A 70 -5.84 1.87 6.17
C GLY A 70 -7.12 2.67 6.32
N GLU A 71 -7.81 2.58 7.47
CA GLU A 71 -9.07 3.30 7.70
C GLU A 71 -10.13 2.99 6.62
N GLY A 72 -10.25 1.72 6.24
CA GLY A 72 -11.15 1.27 5.19
C GLY A 72 -10.56 1.33 3.80
N VAL A 73 -9.34 1.83 3.64
CA VAL A 73 -8.65 1.90 2.35
C VAL A 73 -7.62 0.79 2.27
N LEU A 74 -7.59 0.07 1.16
CA LEU A 74 -6.54 -0.90 0.88
C LEU A 74 -5.33 -0.15 0.32
N ILE A 75 -4.24 -0.13 1.07
CA ILE A 75 -3.03 0.59 0.68
C ILE A 75 -2.00 -0.42 0.19
N GLU A 76 -1.60 -0.30 -1.06
CA GLU A 76 -0.57 -1.13 -1.67
C GLU A 76 0.76 -0.39 -1.64
N LEU A 77 1.74 -0.96 -0.95
CA LEU A 77 3.11 -0.43 -0.97
C LEU A 77 3.87 -1.19 -2.05
N VAL A 78 4.49 -0.45 -2.96
CA VAL A 78 5.15 -1.03 -4.14
C VAL A 78 6.62 -0.62 -4.13
N GLN A 79 7.52 -1.60 -4.23
CA GLN A 79 8.95 -1.30 -4.31
C GLN A 79 9.22 -0.51 -5.58
N ALA A 80 9.73 0.71 -5.42
CA ALA A 80 10.03 1.57 -6.55
C ALA A 80 11.21 1.03 -7.36
N PRO A 81 11.15 1.09 -8.70
CA PRO A 81 12.31 0.77 -9.53
C PRO A 81 13.39 1.84 -9.40
N PRO A 82 14.63 1.54 -9.83
CA PRO A 82 15.75 2.47 -9.64
C PRO A 82 15.50 3.87 -10.20
N GLU A 83 14.84 3.99 -11.34
CA GLU A 83 14.57 5.31 -11.92
C GLU A 83 13.60 6.13 -11.07
N VAL A 84 12.65 5.50 -10.38
CA VAL A 84 11.74 6.20 -9.48
C VAL A 84 12.46 6.61 -8.21
N VAL A 85 13.33 5.75 -7.67
CA VAL A 85 14.13 6.08 -6.50
C VAL A 85 15.02 7.29 -6.79
N LYS A 86 15.63 7.32 -7.97
CA LYS A 86 16.44 8.47 -8.39
C LYS A 86 15.61 9.76 -8.49
N ALA A 87 14.39 9.65 -9.00
CA ALA A 87 13.49 10.79 -9.08
C ALA A 87 13.13 11.32 -7.70
N PHE A 88 12.89 10.45 -6.74
CA PHE A 88 12.62 10.85 -5.35
C PHE A 88 13.82 11.60 -4.77
N ALA A 89 15.02 11.07 -4.97
CA ALA A 89 16.24 11.70 -4.47
C ALA A 89 16.43 13.10 -5.08
N ALA A 90 16.18 13.24 -6.36
CA ALA A 90 16.28 14.52 -7.05
C ALA A 90 15.27 15.53 -6.50
N LEU A 91 14.03 15.11 -6.27
CA LEU A 91 13.00 15.97 -5.70
C LEU A 91 13.34 16.39 -4.27
N ALA A 92 13.82 15.46 -3.46
CA ALA A 92 14.24 15.76 -2.10
C ALA A 92 15.36 16.78 -2.07
N SER A 93 16.33 16.65 -2.98
CA SER A 93 17.44 17.59 -3.10
C SER A 93 16.96 18.99 -3.50
N GLN A 94 15.97 19.07 -4.40
CA GLN A 94 15.39 20.34 -4.81
C GLN A 94 14.53 20.98 -3.73
N ALA A 95 13.87 20.17 -2.93
CA ALA A 95 12.99 20.65 -1.87
C ALA A 95 13.76 21.17 -0.66
N ALA A 96 14.99 20.75 -0.52
CA ALA A 96 15.82 21.22 0.58
C ALA A 96 16.34 22.62 0.28
#